data_fe9b801751d940a3c770a96ca0ca773e
#
_entry.id   fe9b801751d940a3c770a96ca0ca773e
#
_cell.length_a   1.000
_cell.length_b   1.000
_cell.length_c   1.000
_cell.angle_alpha   90.00
_cell.angle_beta   90.00
_cell.angle_gamma   90.00
#
_symmetry.space_group_name_H-M   'P 1'
#
loop_
_entity.id
_entity.type
_entity.pdbx_description
1 polymer ?
#
loop_
_entity_poly.entity_id
_entity_poly.type
_entity_poly.pdbx_seq_one_letter_code
_entity_poly.pdbx_strand_id
1 'polypeptide(L)'
;MSEFVTACLAAEVPLNGAKRVFVDGTAVAIVHADEGYFAINDRCSHADVSLADGEIDGCTIECWLHGSAFDLRTGVPLSLPAIAPVATYDLRVVGEDDEAVIEIDPTPIRATMSAPGQ
;
A
#
# COMPACT_ATOMS: atom_id res chain seq x y z
N MET A 1 4.01 13.06 15.46
CA MET A 1 4.48 11.90 16.12
C MET A 1 3.91 10.66 15.53
N SER A 2 4.75 9.71 15.26
CA SER A 2 4.30 8.47 14.65
C SER A 2 3.65 7.58 15.70
N GLU A 3 2.55 6.98 15.33
CA GLU A 3 1.87 6.07 16.20
C GLU A 3 1.57 4.81 15.43
N PHE A 4 2.37 3.78 15.60
CA PHE A 4 2.20 2.54 14.88
C PHE A 4 1.13 1.69 15.53
N VAL A 5 0.25 1.13 14.70
CA VAL A 5 -0.77 0.21 15.16
C VAL A 5 -0.65 -1.10 14.40
N THR A 6 -1.04 -2.19 15.05
CA THR A 6 -0.95 -3.50 14.42
C THR A 6 -1.96 -3.61 13.28
N ALA A 7 -1.48 -3.98 12.12
CA ALA A 7 -2.34 -4.17 10.95
C ALA A 7 -2.69 -5.64 10.75
N CYS A 8 -1.69 -6.51 10.73
CA CYS A 8 -1.91 -7.93 10.53
C CYS A 8 -0.64 -8.70 10.82
N LEU A 9 -0.69 -10.02 10.74
CA LEU A 9 0.52 -10.82 10.84
C LEU A 9 1.23 -10.83 9.50
N ALA A 10 2.56 -10.80 9.55
CA ALA A 10 3.34 -10.86 8.31
C ALA A 10 3.04 -12.14 7.53
N ALA A 11 2.80 -13.24 8.24
CA ALA A 11 2.49 -14.50 7.58
C ALA A 11 1.19 -14.49 6.80
N GLU A 12 0.33 -13.49 7.05
CA GLU A 12 -0.93 -13.38 6.31
C GLU A 12 -0.76 -12.75 4.94
N VAL A 13 0.44 -12.21 4.64
CA VAL A 13 0.69 -11.55 3.37
C VAL A 13 1.84 -12.27 2.67
N PRO A 14 1.54 -13.23 1.82
CA PRO A 14 2.60 -13.98 1.14
C PRO A 14 3.30 -13.13 0.10
N LEU A 15 4.49 -13.55 -0.31
CA LEU A 15 5.22 -12.83 -1.33
C LEU A 15 4.38 -12.67 -2.59
N ASN A 16 4.38 -11.48 -3.13
CA ASN A 16 3.58 -11.09 -4.28
C ASN A 16 2.09 -11.15 -3.98
N GLY A 17 1.73 -11.02 -2.72
CA GLY A 17 0.35 -10.97 -2.29
C GLY A 17 0.05 -9.66 -1.58
N ALA A 18 -1.24 -9.42 -1.35
CA ALA A 18 -1.69 -8.22 -0.65
C ALA A 18 -2.89 -8.58 0.21
N LYS A 19 -3.04 -7.81 1.29
CA LYS A 19 -4.16 -8.00 2.20
C LYS A 19 -4.75 -6.64 2.54
N ARG A 20 -6.07 -6.53 2.42
CA ARG A 20 -6.74 -5.29 2.81
C ARG A 20 -7.03 -5.33 4.30
N VAL A 21 -6.66 -4.29 5.00
CA VAL A 21 -6.94 -4.14 6.42
C VAL A 21 -7.58 -2.78 6.64
N PHE A 22 -8.29 -2.62 7.73
CA PHE A 22 -8.86 -1.33 8.10
C PHE A 22 -8.16 -0.84 9.35
N VAL A 23 -7.61 0.37 9.25
CA VAL A 23 -6.92 1.00 10.37
C VAL A 23 -7.53 2.37 10.54
N ASP A 24 -8.12 2.62 11.70
CA ASP A 24 -8.79 3.89 11.98
C ASP A 24 -9.84 4.22 10.90
N GLY A 25 -10.54 3.19 10.42
CA GLY A 25 -11.58 3.40 9.42
C GLY A 25 -11.09 3.56 8.00
N THR A 26 -9.77 3.48 7.78
CA THR A 26 -9.19 3.64 6.45
C THR A 26 -8.80 2.27 5.92
N ALA A 27 -9.18 1.99 4.69
CA ALA A 27 -8.79 0.75 4.04
C ALA A 27 -7.35 0.87 3.54
N VAL A 28 -6.49 -0.04 3.97
CA VAL A 28 -5.08 -0.02 3.63
C VAL A 28 -4.72 -1.36 3.03
N ALA A 29 -3.96 -1.34 1.93
CA ALA A 29 -3.46 -2.56 1.33
C ALA A 29 -2.05 -2.81 1.84
N ILE A 30 -1.85 -3.94 2.51
CA ILE A 30 -0.52 -4.37 2.93
C ILE A 30 -0.01 -5.29 1.84
N VAL A 31 1.10 -4.92 1.23
CA VAL A 31 1.62 -5.61 0.05
C VAL A 31 3.00 -6.18 0.34
N HIS A 32 3.22 -7.43 -0.05
CA HIS A 32 4.52 -8.06 0.13
C HIS A 32 5.16 -8.23 -1.25
N ALA A 33 6.08 -7.34 -1.57
CA ALA A 33 6.79 -7.37 -2.85
C ALA A 33 8.22 -7.88 -2.63
N ASP A 34 8.96 -8.02 -3.72
CA ASP A 34 10.34 -8.52 -3.63
C ASP A 34 11.22 -7.67 -2.72
N GLU A 35 10.96 -6.37 -2.66
CA GLU A 35 11.77 -5.47 -1.85
C GLU A 35 11.33 -5.39 -0.40
N GLY A 36 10.23 -6.02 -0.04
CA GLY A 36 9.73 -6.01 1.32
C GLY A 36 8.24 -5.72 1.38
N TYR A 37 7.81 -5.22 2.53
CA TYR A 37 6.40 -4.94 2.75
C TYR A 37 6.12 -3.44 2.56
N PHE A 38 4.95 -3.15 2.02
CA PHE A 38 4.53 -1.77 1.78
C PHE A 38 3.08 -1.59 2.22
N ALA A 39 2.73 -0.39 2.61
CA ALA A 39 1.34 -0.07 2.99
C ALA A 39 0.89 1.12 2.15
N ILE A 40 -0.18 0.94 1.40
CA ILE A 40 -0.75 1.99 0.58
C ILE A 40 -2.25 2.03 0.81
N ASN A 41 -2.87 3.15 0.44
CA ASN A 41 -4.31 3.23 0.53
C ASN A 41 -4.90 2.19 -0.42
N ASP A 42 -5.88 1.44 0.05
CA ASP A 42 -6.41 0.33 -0.74
C ASP A 42 -7.27 0.79 -1.90
N ARG A 43 -7.72 2.02 -1.89
CA ARG A 43 -8.61 2.50 -2.93
C ARG A 43 -7.80 3.03 -4.10
N CYS A 44 -8.08 2.54 -5.30
CA CYS A 44 -7.43 3.05 -6.50
C CYS A 44 -7.84 4.50 -6.69
N SER A 45 -6.87 5.37 -7.02
CA SER A 45 -7.16 6.79 -7.17
C SER A 45 -8.05 7.07 -8.38
N HIS A 46 -8.12 6.14 -9.31
CA HIS A 46 -8.91 6.31 -10.52
C HIS A 46 -10.31 5.72 -10.38
N ALA A 47 -10.47 4.68 -9.62
CA ALA A 47 -11.73 3.96 -9.53
C ALA A 47 -11.97 3.50 -8.09
N ASP A 48 -13.23 3.20 -7.78
CA ASP A 48 -13.60 2.81 -6.43
C ASP A 48 -13.47 1.31 -6.27
N VAL A 49 -12.25 0.80 -6.41
CA VAL A 49 -11.96 -0.62 -6.31
C VAL A 49 -10.76 -0.83 -5.40
N SER A 50 -10.64 -2.04 -4.87
CA SER A 50 -9.57 -2.37 -3.94
C SER A 50 -8.28 -2.67 -4.70
N LEU A 51 -7.20 -1.99 -4.35
CA LEU A 51 -5.90 -2.28 -4.94
C LEU A 51 -5.35 -3.62 -4.45
N ALA A 52 -5.80 -4.09 -3.29
CA ALA A 52 -5.37 -5.39 -2.79
C ALA A 52 -5.81 -6.53 -3.69
N ASP A 53 -6.81 -6.31 -4.54
CA ASP A 53 -7.25 -7.31 -5.50
C ASP A 53 -6.44 -7.28 -6.79
N GLY A 54 -5.50 -6.37 -6.92
CA GLY A 54 -4.69 -6.23 -8.13
C GLY A 54 -3.50 -7.15 -8.17
N GLU A 55 -2.69 -6.99 -9.19
CA GLU A 55 -1.50 -7.82 -9.38
C GLU A 55 -0.24 -7.08 -9.00
N ILE A 56 0.66 -7.78 -8.34
CA ILE A 56 1.93 -7.21 -7.91
C ILE A 56 3.02 -7.70 -8.86
N ASP A 57 3.81 -6.75 -9.36
CA ASP A 57 4.91 -7.07 -10.26
C ASP A 57 6.09 -6.22 -9.82
N GLY A 58 7.11 -6.86 -9.27
CA GLY A 58 8.24 -6.13 -8.70
C GLY A 58 7.76 -5.23 -7.58
N CYS A 59 8.03 -3.96 -7.66
CA CYS A 59 7.62 -3.00 -6.64
C CYS A 59 6.44 -2.15 -7.10
N THR A 60 5.54 -2.74 -7.89
CA THR A 60 4.34 -2.06 -8.36
C THR A 60 3.12 -2.90 -8.10
N ILE A 61 1.97 -2.27 -8.02
CA ILE A 61 0.70 -2.96 -7.92
C ILE A 61 -0.23 -2.41 -8.99
N GLU A 62 -0.90 -3.30 -9.70
CA GLU A 62 -1.75 -2.92 -10.80
C GLU A 62 -3.20 -3.01 -10.42
N CYS A 63 -3.96 -1.95 -10.69
CA CYS A 63 -5.39 -1.94 -10.44
C CYS A 63 -6.05 -2.92 -11.41
N TRP A 64 -6.83 -3.85 -10.87
CA TRP A 64 -7.40 -4.91 -11.71
C TRP A 64 -8.44 -4.40 -12.70
N LEU A 65 -9.03 -3.25 -12.44
CA LEU A 65 -10.12 -2.77 -13.27
C LEU A 65 -9.66 -2.20 -14.60
N HIS A 66 -8.65 -1.33 -14.60
CA HIS A 66 -8.20 -0.68 -15.83
C HIS A 66 -6.70 -0.82 -16.07
N GLY A 67 -6.00 -1.55 -15.21
CA GLY A 67 -4.60 -1.81 -15.43
C GLY A 67 -3.64 -0.69 -15.06
N SER A 68 -4.10 0.31 -14.32
CA SER A 68 -3.19 1.36 -13.85
C SER A 68 -2.23 0.79 -12.82
N ALA A 69 -0.94 1.01 -13.01
CA ALA A 69 0.07 0.54 -12.08
C ALA A 69 0.52 1.68 -11.17
N PHE A 70 0.78 1.36 -9.91
CA PHE A 70 1.26 2.33 -8.93
C PHE A 70 2.56 1.85 -8.32
N ASP A 71 3.48 2.78 -8.11
CA ASP A 71 4.74 2.48 -7.45
C ASP A 71 4.45 2.28 -5.96
N LEU A 72 4.83 1.13 -5.42
CA LEU A 72 4.53 0.81 -4.02
C LEU A 72 5.29 1.69 -3.04
N ARG A 73 6.43 2.24 -3.47
CA ARG A 73 7.25 3.07 -2.58
C ARG A 73 6.72 4.47 -2.45
N THR A 74 6.07 4.99 -3.47
CA THR A 74 5.65 6.39 -3.49
C THR A 74 4.16 6.58 -3.67
N GLY A 75 3.45 5.56 -4.18
CA GLY A 75 2.04 5.68 -4.49
C GLY A 75 1.78 6.37 -5.82
N VAL A 76 2.83 6.71 -6.56
CA VAL A 76 2.69 7.45 -7.80
C VAL A 76 2.23 6.54 -8.92
N PRO A 77 1.21 6.94 -9.70
CA PRO A 77 0.77 6.10 -10.81
C PRO A 77 1.80 6.10 -11.93
N LEU A 78 2.03 4.93 -12.50
CA LEU A 78 3.03 4.75 -13.54
C LEU A 78 2.38 4.61 -14.91
N SER A 79 1.08 4.47 -14.98
CA SER A 79 0.39 4.31 -16.23
C SER A 79 -1.04 4.82 -16.14
N LEU A 80 -1.59 5.21 -17.28
CA LEU A 80 -2.96 5.65 -17.34
C LEU A 80 -3.89 4.46 -17.16
N PRO A 81 -5.14 4.67 -16.76
CA PRO A 81 -5.78 5.98 -16.66
C PRO A 81 -5.60 6.71 -15.32
N ALA A 82 -4.96 6.10 -14.33
CA ALA A 82 -4.77 6.79 -13.07
C ALA A 82 -3.74 7.91 -13.22
N ILE A 83 -4.08 9.09 -12.73
CA ILE A 83 -3.18 10.24 -12.80
C ILE A 83 -2.89 10.83 -11.43
N ALA A 84 -3.58 10.37 -10.40
CA ALA A 84 -3.36 10.87 -9.05
C ALA A 84 -2.71 9.77 -8.19
N PRO A 85 -1.79 10.13 -7.31
CA PRO A 85 -1.15 9.11 -6.49
C PRO A 85 -2.09 8.61 -5.39
N VAL A 86 -1.80 7.43 -4.88
CA VAL A 86 -2.49 6.92 -3.71
C VAL A 86 -1.60 7.19 -2.49
N ALA A 87 -2.21 7.34 -1.33
CA ALA A 87 -1.45 7.59 -0.11
C ALA A 87 -0.62 6.37 0.26
N THR A 88 0.55 6.61 0.85
CA THR A 88 1.38 5.55 1.40
C THR A 88 1.48 5.76 2.91
N TYR A 89 1.89 4.73 3.62
CA TYR A 89 1.98 4.76 5.08
C TYR A 89 3.29 4.15 5.51
N ASP A 90 3.85 4.64 6.61
CA ASP A 90 5.03 4.02 7.20
C ASP A 90 4.65 2.66 7.72
N LEU A 91 5.53 1.70 7.52
CA LEU A 91 5.28 0.32 7.91
C LEU A 91 6.52 -0.24 8.56
N ARG A 92 6.33 -1.08 9.56
CA ARG A 92 7.45 -1.81 10.14
C ARG A 92 7.01 -3.22 10.47
N VAL A 93 7.95 -4.13 10.49
CA VAL A 93 7.69 -5.51 10.83
C VAL A 93 8.33 -5.76 12.19
N VAL A 94 7.56 -6.25 13.15
CA VAL A 94 8.03 -6.47 14.50
C VAL A 94 7.92 -7.95 14.83
N GLY A 95 9.01 -8.53 15.33
CA GLY A 95 9.03 -9.96 15.65
C GLY A 95 9.69 -10.75 14.55
N GLU A 96 9.66 -12.07 14.69
CA GLU A 96 10.36 -12.96 13.77
C GLU A 96 9.48 -14.11 13.33
N ASP A 97 9.74 -14.58 12.13
CA ASP A 97 9.09 -15.77 11.57
C ASP A 97 7.57 -15.67 11.60
N ASP A 98 6.91 -16.73 12.02
CA ASP A 98 5.45 -16.76 12.00
C ASP A 98 4.81 -15.81 12.98
N GLU A 99 5.58 -15.31 13.93
CA GLU A 99 5.04 -14.41 14.94
C GLU A 99 5.23 -12.94 14.59
N ALA A 100 5.89 -12.65 13.47
CA ALA A 100 6.10 -11.28 13.08
C ALA A 100 4.77 -10.60 12.78
N VAL A 101 4.62 -9.36 13.22
CA VAL A 101 3.43 -8.57 12.95
C VAL A 101 3.81 -7.36 12.15
N ILE A 102 2.88 -6.93 11.31
CA ILE A 102 3.05 -5.73 10.51
C ILE A 102 2.32 -4.60 11.23
N GLU A 103 3.04 -3.51 11.47
CA GLU A 103 2.47 -2.33 12.09
C GLU A 103 2.59 -1.17 11.11
N ILE A 104 1.59 -0.33 11.09
CA ILE A 104 1.63 0.85 10.23
C ILE A 104 1.24 2.08 11.03
N ASP A 105 1.73 3.22 10.56
CA ASP A 105 1.31 4.52 11.06
C ASP A 105 0.15 4.96 10.16
N PRO A 106 -1.06 5.13 10.69
CA PRO A 106 -2.20 5.46 9.84
C PRO A 106 -2.18 6.87 9.28
N THR A 107 -1.20 7.67 9.65
CA THR A 107 -1.08 8.99 9.08
C THR A 107 -0.48 8.89 7.68
N PRO A 108 -1.19 9.30 6.63
CA PRO A 108 -0.66 9.13 5.28
C PRO A 108 0.55 10.00 5.04
N ILE A 109 1.50 9.45 4.28
CA ILE A 109 2.65 10.20 3.86
C ILE A 109 2.24 11.00 2.63
N ARG A 110 2.56 12.28 2.61
CA ARG A 110 2.18 13.13 1.50
C ARG A 110 2.92 12.70 0.24
N ALA A 111 2.17 12.52 -0.84
CA ALA A 111 2.75 12.15 -2.10
C ALA A 111 3.52 13.32 -2.67
N THR A 112 4.72 13.06 -3.14
CA THR A 112 5.58 14.14 -3.57
C THR A 112 5.11 14.83 -4.82
N MET A 113 4.47 14.10 -5.72
CA MET A 113 4.07 14.77 -6.96
C MET A 113 2.91 15.71 -6.77
N SER A 114 2.28 15.70 -5.63
CA SER A 114 1.18 16.59 -5.39
C SER A 114 1.63 17.95 -4.93
N ALA A 115 2.90 18.12 -4.78
CA ALA A 115 3.42 19.33 -4.24
C ALA A 115 3.83 20.36 -5.21
N PRO A 116 3.66 20.32 -6.39
CA PRO A 116 4.19 21.32 -7.24
C PRO A 116 3.65 22.58 -6.88
N GLY A 117 4.17 23.07 -6.64
CA GLY A 117 3.61 24.06 -6.39
C GLY A 117 2.90 24.13 -5.86
N GLN A 118 2.97 23.66 -5.95
CA GLN A 118 2.26 23.86 -5.41
C GLN A 118 2.52 24.51 -4.91
#